data_4356e47ea72a836631a8baa297a6a42b
#
_entry.id   4356e47ea72a836631a8baa297a6a42b
#
_cell.length_a   1.000
_cell.length_b   1.000
_cell.length_c   1.000
_cell.angle_alpha   90.00
_cell.angle_beta   90.00
_cell.angle_gamma   90.00
#
_symmetry.space_group_name_H-M   'P 1'
#
loop_
_entity.id
_entity.type
_entity.pdbx_description
1 polymer ?
#
loop_
_entity_poly.entity_id
_entity_poly.type
_entity_poly.pdbx_seq_one_letter_code
_entity_poly.pdbx_strand_id
1 'polypeptide(L)'
;MRKLSKLLLTLVFALSISSTSYAVTVASWGGAYTESQKLGYGDPTAKKLGIPINWVDYSGGLSEIKAQKAAGKITWDIIDVFAMDTINGCDEGLFVKFDFDKDFPPAPDGTKASKDFFTSMPSDCAVGNILYSWTYAYHDAKIGSKKPKTIKDFFDTKTWPGKRGVYKSAMHNLEMALAADGTKPGKGGKNIYKKLSKAKGLQQAMDKMEALCKDPN
;
A
#
# COMPACT_ATOMS: atom_id res chain seq x y z
N MET A 1 5.93 -65.00 -16.77
CA MET A 1 5.42 -64.32 -15.56
C MET A 1 6.43 -63.35 -14.89
N ARG A 2 7.75 -63.63 -14.88
CA ARG A 2 8.75 -62.73 -14.27
C ARG A 2 8.99 -61.38 -14.97
N LYS A 3 8.69 -61.23 -16.26
CA LYS A 3 8.86 -59.99 -17.00
C LYS A 3 7.70 -59.02 -16.86
N LEU A 4 6.47 -59.48 -16.59
CA LEU A 4 5.29 -58.65 -16.35
C LEU A 4 5.33 -57.94 -14.96
N SER A 5 5.87 -58.63 -13.96
CA SER A 5 5.96 -58.04 -12.62
C SER A 5 6.96 -56.89 -12.54
N LYS A 6 8.03 -56.88 -13.33
CA LYS A 6 8.99 -55.81 -13.40
C LYS A 6 8.46 -54.57 -14.13
N LEU A 7 7.56 -54.75 -15.12
CA LEU A 7 6.92 -53.63 -15.83
C LEU A 7 5.86 -52.93 -14.95
N LEU A 8 5.14 -53.70 -14.11
CA LEU A 8 4.17 -53.11 -13.15
C LEU A 8 4.86 -52.31 -12.04
N LEU A 9 6.04 -52.73 -11.59
CA LEU A 9 6.77 -52.01 -10.53
C LEU A 9 7.37 -50.68 -11.01
N THR A 10 7.74 -50.61 -12.32
CA THR A 10 8.27 -49.36 -12.92
C THR A 10 7.16 -48.33 -13.18
N LEU A 11 5.92 -48.78 -13.43
CA LEU A 11 4.79 -47.90 -13.69
C LEU A 11 4.25 -47.23 -12.39
N VAL A 12 4.39 -47.89 -11.25
CA VAL A 12 3.96 -47.35 -9.95
C VAL A 12 4.93 -46.27 -9.42
N PHE A 13 6.20 -46.29 -9.87
CA PHE A 13 7.18 -45.27 -9.42
C PHE A 13 7.12 -43.96 -10.23
N ALA A 14 6.40 -43.95 -11.37
CA ALA A 14 6.26 -42.77 -12.24
C ALA A 14 5.07 -41.85 -11.87
N LEU A 15 4.23 -42.22 -10.91
CA LEU A 15 3.27 -41.32 -10.28
C LEU A 15 3.95 -40.57 -9.12
N SER A 16 5.07 -39.95 -9.39
CA SER A 16 5.54 -38.84 -8.57
C SER A 16 4.48 -37.76 -8.68
N ILE A 17 3.62 -37.64 -7.68
CA ILE A 17 2.69 -36.56 -7.51
C ILE A 17 3.56 -35.29 -7.50
N SER A 18 3.67 -34.64 -8.64
CA SER A 18 4.15 -33.27 -8.72
C SER A 18 3.13 -32.44 -7.95
N SER A 19 3.32 -32.33 -6.65
CA SER A 19 2.66 -31.31 -5.87
C SER A 19 3.08 -29.99 -6.49
N THR A 20 2.23 -29.43 -7.36
CA THR A 20 2.37 -28.06 -7.81
C THR A 20 2.31 -27.21 -6.56
N SER A 21 3.50 -26.82 -6.07
CA SER A 21 3.60 -25.88 -4.98
C SER A 21 2.92 -24.58 -5.45
N TYR A 22 1.76 -24.29 -4.89
CA TYR A 22 1.07 -23.03 -5.16
C TYR A 22 1.96 -21.90 -4.62
N ALA A 23 2.39 -21.01 -5.50
CA ALA A 23 3.18 -19.85 -5.12
C ALA A 23 2.22 -18.68 -4.81
N VAL A 24 2.37 -18.05 -3.65
CA VAL A 24 1.60 -16.85 -3.28
C VAL A 24 2.21 -15.65 -3.99
N THR A 25 1.40 -14.87 -4.68
CA THR A 25 1.82 -13.62 -5.34
C THR A 25 1.41 -12.42 -4.51
N VAL A 26 2.39 -11.63 -4.09
CA VAL A 26 2.21 -10.41 -3.30
C VAL A 26 2.52 -9.19 -4.16
N ALA A 27 1.53 -8.32 -4.34
CA ALA A 27 1.71 -7.02 -4.99
C ALA A 27 2.05 -5.95 -3.95
N SER A 28 3.15 -5.24 -4.12
CA SER A 28 3.63 -4.22 -3.21
C SER A 28 4.22 -3.01 -3.95
N TRP A 29 4.68 -2.00 -3.19
CA TRP A 29 5.09 -0.69 -3.71
C TRP A 29 6.48 -0.65 -4.36
N GLY A 30 7.21 -1.76 -4.35
CA GLY A 30 8.54 -1.86 -4.95
C GLY A 30 9.67 -1.25 -4.11
N GLY A 31 10.86 -1.28 -4.69
CA GLY A 31 12.06 -0.67 -4.13
C GLY A 31 12.42 -1.16 -2.72
N ALA A 32 13.00 -0.28 -1.91
CA ALA A 32 13.45 -0.60 -0.56
C ALA A 32 12.31 -1.06 0.36
N TYR A 33 11.08 -0.64 0.10
CA TYR A 33 9.93 -1.07 0.89
C TYR A 33 9.63 -2.56 0.67
N THR A 34 9.50 -3.01 -0.57
CA THR A 34 9.30 -4.44 -0.88
C THR A 34 10.47 -5.28 -0.39
N GLU A 35 11.70 -4.81 -0.52
CA GLU A 35 12.86 -5.52 0.03
C GLU A 35 12.80 -5.65 1.55
N SER A 36 12.35 -4.63 2.27
CA SER A 36 12.17 -4.72 3.72
C SER A 36 11.09 -5.74 4.12
N GLN A 37 10.03 -5.88 3.33
CA GLN A 37 8.98 -6.88 3.53
C GLN A 37 9.50 -8.30 3.27
N LYS A 38 10.27 -8.49 2.20
CA LYS A 38 10.92 -9.78 1.90
C LYS A 38 11.79 -10.23 3.06
N LEU A 39 12.71 -9.37 3.49
CA LEU A 39 13.66 -9.68 4.57
C LEU A 39 12.97 -9.82 5.93
N GLY A 40 11.99 -8.97 6.22
CA GLY A 40 11.34 -8.91 7.53
C GLY A 40 10.40 -10.08 7.81
N TYR A 41 9.61 -10.47 6.82
CA TYR A 41 8.60 -11.52 7.01
C TYR A 41 8.35 -12.41 5.79
N GLY A 42 8.57 -11.95 4.56
CA GLY A 42 8.31 -12.73 3.36
C GLY A 42 9.14 -13.99 3.27
N ASP A 43 10.46 -13.87 3.22
CA ASP A 43 11.39 -14.99 3.12
C ASP A 43 11.34 -15.93 4.34
N PRO A 44 11.29 -15.42 5.59
CA PRO A 44 11.07 -16.27 6.76
C PRO A 44 9.77 -17.07 6.69
N THR A 45 8.68 -16.46 6.21
CA THR A 45 7.38 -17.13 6.06
C THR A 45 7.41 -18.17 4.95
N ALA A 46 7.95 -17.82 3.78
CA ALA A 46 8.13 -18.75 2.67
C ALA A 46 8.90 -20.01 3.10
N LYS A 47 10.01 -19.80 3.82
CA LYS A 47 10.83 -20.89 4.36
C LYS A 47 10.07 -21.74 5.38
N LYS A 48 9.34 -21.09 6.31
CA LYS A 48 8.60 -21.78 7.36
C LYS A 48 7.46 -22.64 6.81
N LEU A 49 6.75 -22.14 5.80
CA LEU A 49 5.58 -22.80 5.22
C LEU A 49 5.93 -23.71 4.04
N GLY A 50 7.14 -23.61 3.47
CA GLY A 50 7.52 -24.32 2.25
C GLY A 50 6.75 -23.82 1.01
N ILE A 51 6.26 -22.59 1.03
CA ILE A 51 5.46 -21.97 -0.04
C ILE A 51 6.28 -20.85 -0.67
N PRO A 52 6.57 -20.89 -1.99
CA PRO A 52 7.23 -19.78 -2.68
C PRO A 52 6.36 -18.52 -2.66
N ILE A 53 7.00 -17.36 -2.44
CA ILE A 53 6.34 -16.06 -2.53
C ILE A 53 6.90 -15.30 -3.73
N ASN A 54 6.03 -14.95 -4.67
CA ASN A 54 6.34 -14.09 -5.80
C ASN A 54 5.99 -12.64 -5.43
N TRP A 55 6.89 -11.72 -5.73
CA TRP A 55 6.66 -10.30 -5.49
C TRP A 55 6.52 -9.57 -6.82
N VAL A 56 5.49 -8.72 -6.90
CA VAL A 56 5.28 -7.83 -8.05
C VAL A 56 5.14 -6.40 -7.56
N ASP A 57 5.72 -5.47 -8.29
CA ASP A 57 5.61 -4.05 -7.99
C ASP A 57 4.37 -3.47 -8.68
N TYR A 58 3.66 -2.58 -7.97
CA TYR A 58 2.54 -1.84 -8.54
C TYR A 58 2.53 -0.39 -8.04
N SER A 59 1.74 0.47 -8.68
CA SER A 59 1.77 1.92 -8.43
C SER A 59 0.60 2.42 -7.57
N GLY A 60 -0.13 1.53 -6.91
CA GLY A 60 -1.28 1.88 -6.08
C GLY A 60 -2.61 1.97 -6.81
N GLY A 61 -3.68 2.12 -6.03
CA GLY A 61 -5.04 2.17 -6.52
C GLY A 61 -5.65 0.80 -6.84
N LEU A 62 -6.91 0.79 -7.30
CA LEU A 62 -7.68 -0.44 -7.51
C LEU A 62 -7.84 -0.83 -8.98
N SER A 63 -7.28 -0.05 -9.91
CA SER A 63 -7.53 -0.22 -11.35
C SER A 63 -7.08 -1.59 -11.87
N GLU A 64 -5.88 -2.04 -11.46
CA GLU A 64 -5.33 -3.33 -11.89
C GLU A 64 -6.16 -4.50 -11.35
N ILE A 65 -6.56 -4.46 -10.08
CA ILE A 65 -7.40 -5.50 -9.47
C ILE A 65 -8.77 -5.56 -10.16
N LYS A 66 -9.35 -4.39 -10.46
CA LYS A 66 -10.62 -4.32 -11.21
C LYS A 66 -10.48 -4.95 -12.59
N ALA A 67 -9.37 -4.70 -13.28
CA ALA A 67 -9.10 -5.30 -14.58
C ALA A 67 -8.93 -6.83 -14.48
N GLN A 68 -8.19 -7.32 -13.51
CA GLN A 68 -8.03 -8.77 -13.27
C GLN A 68 -9.37 -9.44 -12.95
N LYS A 69 -10.20 -8.82 -12.10
CA LYS A 69 -11.54 -9.31 -11.78
C LYS A 69 -12.45 -9.34 -13.00
N ALA A 70 -12.45 -8.27 -13.80
CA ALA A 70 -13.24 -8.18 -15.01
C ALA A 70 -12.82 -9.23 -16.06
N ALA A 71 -11.52 -9.56 -16.12
CA ALA A 71 -10.99 -10.61 -16.99
C ALA A 71 -11.24 -12.03 -16.45
N GLY A 72 -11.79 -12.19 -15.25
CA GLY A 72 -11.97 -13.49 -14.59
C GLY A 72 -10.65 -14.19 -14.25
N LYS A 73 -9.55 -13.45 -14.18
CA LYS A 73 -8.21 -13.99 -13.94
C LYS A 73 -7.50 -13.18 -12.88
N ILE A 74 -7.61 -13.60 -11.63
CA ILE A 74 -6.88 -13.01 -10.51
C ILE A 74 -5.49 -13.63 -10.46
N THR A 75 -4.46 -12.80 -10.45
CA THR A 75 -3.04 -13.20 -10.42
C THR A 75 -2.31 -12.74 -9.17
N TRP A 76 -2.93 -11.88 -8.34
CA TRP A 76 -2.41 -11.40 -7.08
C TRP A 76 -3.22 -11.98 -5.94
N ASP A 77 -2.56 -12.64 -5.01
CA ASP A 77 -3.22 -13.24 -3.84
C ASP A 77 -3.30 -12.25 -2.68
N ILE A 78 -2.26 -11.42 -2.54
CA ILE A 78 -2.15 -10.40 -1.50
C ILE A 78 -1.72 -9.08 -2.16
N ILE A 79 -2.22 -7.98 -1.64
CA ILE A 79 -1.86 -6.66 -2.13
C ILE A 79 -1.73 -5.66 -0.98
N ASP A 80 -0.67 -4.84 -1.03
CA ASP A 80 -0.55 -3.64 -0.20
C ASP A 80 -1.35 -2.48 -0.80
N VAL A 81 -2.25 -1.91 -0.03
CA VAL A 81 -3.09 -0.77 -0.47
C VAL A 81 -3.12 0.32 0.58
N PHE A 82 -3.44 1.53 0.17
CA PHE A 82 -3.75 2.60 1.13
C PHE A 82 -5.06 2.31 1.88
N ALA A 83 -5.17 2.82 3.10
CA ALA A 83 -6.37 2.64 3.93
C ALA A 83 -7.67 3.04 3.21
N MET A 84 -7.66 4.07 2.36
CA MET A 84 -8.83 4.44 1.56
C MET A 84 -9.20 3.39 0.52
N ASP A 85 -8.21 2.75 -0.10
CA ASP A 85 -8.45 1.69 -1.08
C ASP A 85 -9.02 0.44 -0.42
N THR A 86 -8.75 0.20 0.87
CA THR A 86 -9.36 -0.93 1.58
C THR A 86 -10.86 -0.78 1.71
N ILE A 87 -11.36 0.43 1.99
CA ILE A 87 -12.80 0.71 2.07
C ILE A 87 -13.44 0.46 0.70
N ASN A 88 -12.95 1.16 -0.32
CA ASN A 88 -13.52 1.08 -1.66
C ASN A 88 -13.43 -0.34 -2.23
N GLY A 89 -12.29 -1.02 -2.06
CA GLY A 89 -12.11 -2.38 -2.55
C GLY A 89 -12.97 -3.40 -1.81
N CYS A 90 -13.22 -3.19 -0.52
CA CYS A 90 -14.11 -4.02 0.27
C CYS A 90 -15.57 -3.85 -0.17
N ASP A 91 -16.03 -2.61 -0.31
CA ASP A 91 -17.41 -2.28 -0.73
C ASP A 91 -17.71 -2.78 -2.16
N GLU A 92 -16.71 -2.73 -3.04
CA GLU A 92 -16.83 -3.26 -4.41
C GLU A 92 -16.62 -4.78 -4.49
N GLY A 93 -16.40 -5.46 -3.36
CA GLY A 93 -16.16 -6.91 -3.32
C GLY A 93 -14.89 -7.35 -4.04
N LEU A 94 -13.87 -6.52 -4.06
CA LEU A 94 -12.55 -6.85 -4.63
C LEU A 94 -11.68 -7.61 -3.64
N PHE A 95 -11.94 -7.47 -2.35
CA PHE A 95 -11.18 -8.08 -1.26
C PHE A 95 -12.04 -9.04 -0.46
N VAL A 96 -11.40 -10.03 0.13
CA VAL A 96 -12.03 -10.98 1.05
C VAL A 96 -12.23 -10.30 2.41
N LYS A 97 -13.37 -10.52 3.04
CA LYS A 97 -13.61 -10.12 4.42
C LYS A 97 -13.01 -11.14 5.37
N PHE A 98 -12.40 -10.66 6.44
CA PHE A 98 -11.84 -11.45 7.51
C PHE A 98 -12.77 -11.49 8.73
N ASP A 99 -12.88 -12.66 9.33
CA ASP A 99 -13.20 -12.81 10.75
C ASP A 99 -11.87 -12.88 11.51
N PHE A 100 -11.44 -11.74 12.07
CA PHE A 100 -10.10 -11.60 12.62
C PHE A 100 -9.74 -12.66 13.67
N ASP A 101 -10.66 -12.99 14.56
CA ASP A 101 -10.39 -13.94 15.64
C ASP A 101 -10.44 -15.41 15.19
N LYS A 102 -11.01 -15.68 14.02
CA LYS A 102 -11.09 -17.00 13.42
C LYS A 102 -10.00 -17.22 12.38
N ASP A 103 -9.75 -16.22 11.55
CA ASP A 103 -8.86 -16.33 10.38
C ASP A 103 -7.39 -16.06 10.73
N PHE A 104 -7.13 -15.39 11.87
CA PHE A 104 -5.78 -15.10 12.34
C PHE A 104 -5.52 -15.70 13.73
N PRO A 105 -4.29 -16.21 13.97
CA PRO A 105 -3.91 -16.66 15.31
C PRO A 105 -3.83 -15.46 16.27
N PRO A 106 -3.99 -15.68 17.58
CA PRO A 106 -3.73 -14.65 18.57
C PRO A 106 -2.24 -14.29 18.59
N ALA A 107 -1.91 -13.10 19.10
CA ALA A 107 -0.55 -12.68 19.37
C ALA A 107 0.14 -13.64 20.37
N PRO A 108 1.49 -13.65 20.45
CA PRO A 108 2.23 -14.52 21.35
C PRO A 108 1.86 -14.38 22.84
N ASP A 109 1.35 -13.22 23.25
CA ASP A 109 0.87 -12.95 24.63
C ASP A 109 -0.58 -13.35 24.86
N GLY A 110 -1.25 -13.95 23.85
CA GLY A 110 -2.65 -14.37 23.89
C GLY A 110 -3.65 -13.27 23.52
N THR A 111 -3.21 -12.09 23.16
CA THR A 111 -4.10 -11.03 22.67
C THR A 111 -4.78 -11.47 21.38
N LYS A 112 -6.11 -11.37 21.32
CA LYS A 112 -6.88 -11.73 20.12
C LYS A 112 -6.53 -10.84 18.92
N ALA A 113 -6.52 -11.42 17.72
CA ALA A 113 -6.18 -10.71 16.49
C ALA A 113 -7.04 -9.45 16.27
N SER A 114 -8.34 -9.50 16.61
CA SER A 114 -9.24 -8.33 16.56
C SER A 114 -8.84 -7.15 17.44
N LYS A 115 -7.91 -7.37 18.40
CA LYS A 115 -7.40 -6.35 19.32
C LYS A 115 -5.90 -6.07 19.16
N ASP A 116 -5.17 -6.97 18.53
CA ASP A 116 -3.73 -6.86 18.31
C ASP A 116 -3.40 -6.03 17.07
N PHE A 117 -4.08 -6.29 15.96
CA PHE A 117 -3.92 -5.46 14.77
C PHE A 117 -4.44 -4.03 15.00
N PHE A 118 -3.94 -3.07 14.25
CA PHE A 118 -4.38 -1.68 14.36
C PHE A 118 -5.91 -1.59 14.28
N THR A 119 -6.54 -1.36 15.43
CA THR A 119 -8.00 -1.28 15.57
C THR A 119 -8.64 -0.11 14.83
N SER A 120 -7.82 0.80 14.29
CA SER A 120 -8.25 1.92 13.46
C SER A 120 -8.31 1.60 11.98
N MET A 121 -8.16 0.34 11.59
CA MET A 121 -8.33 -0.06 10.19
C MET A 121 -9.77 0.20 9.75
N PRO A 122 -9.94 0.85 8.59
CA PRO A 122 -11.27 1.32 8.17
C PRO A 122 -12.13 0.21 7.56
N SER A 123 -11.67 -1.04 7.49
CA SER A 123 -12.32 -2.12 6.75
C SER A 123 -11.99 -3.50 7.31
N ASP A 124 -12.95 -4.41 7.31
CA ASP A 124 -12.74 -5.82 7.66
C ASP A 124 -12.01 -6.62 6.58
N CYS A 125 -11.69 -6.00 5.46
CA CYS A 125 -11.02 -6.66 4.32
C CYS A 125 -9.50 -6.45 4.32
N ALA A 126 -8.91 -5.87 5.37
CA ALA A 126 -7.49 -5.58 5.40
C ALA A 126 -6.90 -5.62 6.80
N VAL A 127 -5.61 -5.90 6.88
CA VAL A 127 -4.79 -5.86 8.09
C VAL A 127 -3.85 -4.67 8.01
N GLY A 128 -3.71 -3.89 9.09
CA GLY A 128 -2.75 -2.80 9.16
C GLY A 128 -1.31 -3.34 9.15
N ASN A 129 -0.55 -2.96 8.14
CA ASN A 129 0.83 -3.44 7.94
C ASN A 129 1.87 -2.38 8.35
N ILE A 130 1.65 -1.11 7.96
CA ILE A 130 2.60 -0.03 8.20
C ILE A 130 1.90 1.30 8.46
N LEU A 131 2.53 2.13 9.30
CA LEU A 131 2.24 3.55 9.41
C LEU A 131 3.30 4.34 8.64
N TYR A 132 2.87 5.29 7.84
CA TYR A 132 3.78 6.14 7.07
C TYR A 132 3.46 7.62 7.29
N SER A 133 4.44 8.47 7.00
CA SER A 133 4.28 9.91 7.01
C SER A 133 4.57 10.47 5.63
N TRP A 134 3.77 11.44 5.21
CA TRP A 134 4.02 12.18 3.99
C TRP A 134 4.77 13.46 4.32
N THR A 135 5.93 13.65 3.70
CA THR A 135 6.80 14.81 3.93
C THR A 135 7.40 15.28 2.61
N TYR A 136 7.95 16.47 2.59
CA TYR A 136 8.75 16.91 1.47
C TYR A 136 10.26 16.79 1.78
N ALA A 137 11.04 16.66 0.73
CA ALA A 137 12.49 16.71 0.79
C ALA A 137 13.03 17.75 -0.19
N TYR A 138 14.25 18.20 0.01
CA TYR A 138 14.96 19.11 -0.87
C TYR A 138 16.42 18.72 -1.01
N HIS A 139 17.04 19.16 -2.11
CA HIS A 139 18.44 18.91 -2.34
C HIS A 139 19.28 19.93 -1.55
N ASP A 140 19.89 19.51 -0.45
CA ASP A 140 20.56 20.40 0.50
C ASP A 140 21.60 21.30 -0.13
N ALA A 141 22.45 20.78 -1.02
CA ALA A 141 23.49 21.55 -1.70
C ALA A 141 22.95 22.61 -2.70
N LYS A 142 21.68 22.48 -3.13
CA LYS A 142 21.08 23.41 -4.10
C LYS A 142 20.21 24.49 -3.47
N ILE A 143 19.79 24.31 -2.21
CA ILE A 143 18.81 25.19 -1.57
C ILE A 143 19.46 26.45 -0.92
N GLY A 144 20.77 26.51 -0.84
CA GLY A 144 21.49 27.61 -0.18
C GLY A 144 21.49 27.49 1.37
N SER A 145 21.86 28.56 2.06
CA SER A 145 21.99 28.55 3.54
C SER A 145 20.64 28.61 4.25
N LYS A 146 19.66 29.31 3.69
CA LYS A 146 18.30 29.39 4.22
C LYS A 146 17.55 28.12 3.85
N LYS A 147 17.23 27.27 4.82
CA LYS A 147 16.56 26.00 4.61
C LYS A 147 15.05 26.11 4.83
N PRO A 148 14.19 25.48 4.01
CA PRO A 148 12.76 25.39 4.25
C PRO A 148 12.51 24.52 5.50
N LYS A 149 11.50 24.87 6.31
CA LYS A 149 11.19 24.20 7.59
C LYS A 149 9.75 23.73 7.71
N THR A 150 8.87 24.25 6.89
CA THR A 150 7.43 24.00 6.98
C THR A 150 6.86 23.65 5.64
N ILE A 151 5.69 23.00 5.62
CA ILE A 151 4.98 22.75 4.36
C ILE A 151 4.62 24.03 3.60
N LYS A 152 4.46 25.16 4.30
CA LYS A 152 4.26 26.45 3.66
C LYS A 152 5.45 26.84 2.79
N ASP A 153 6.66 26.53 3.23
CA ASP A 153 7.89 26.84 2.49
C ASP A 153 7.99 26.02 1.18
N PHE A 154 7.42 24.81 1.16
CA PHE A 154 7.33 24.03 -0.08
C PHE A 154 6.54 24.75 -1.18
N PHE A 155 5.53 25.54 -0.83
CA PHE A 155 4.70 26.31 -1.75
C PHE A 155 5.23 27.72 -2.01
N ASP A 156 6.28 28.16 -1.32
CA ASP A 156 6.90 29.47 -1.51
C ASP A 156 8.01 29.41 -2.56
N THR A 157 7.62 29.45 -3.83
CA THR A 157 8.52 29.40 -4.99
C THR A 157 9.35 30.67 -5.17
N LYS A 158 8.94 31.79 -4.52
CA LYS A 158 9.70 33.07 -4.56
C LYS A 158 10.92 33.01 -3.66
N THR A 159 10.77 32.51 -2.44
CA THR A 159 11.88 32.36 -1.49
C THR A 159 12.79 31.18 -1.86
N TRP A 160 12.21 30.09 -2.33
CA TRP A 160 12.93 28.90 -2.76
C TRP A 160 12.54 28.57 -4.20
N PRO A 161 13.18 29.17 -5.20
CA PRO A 161 12.88 28.89 -6.61
C PRO A 161 13.29 27.47 -6.99
N GLY A 162 12.67 26.94 -8.05
CA GLY A 162 12.96 25.61 -8.58
C GLY A 162 11.72 24.71 -8.65
N LYS A 163 11.84 23.66 -9.44
CA LYS A 163 10.74 22.73 -9.72
C LYS A 163 10.31 21.94 -8.48
N ARG A 164 9.00 21.72 -8.36
CA ARG A 164 8.40 20.85 -7.34
C ARG A 164 7.97 19.53 -7.96
N GLY A 165 8.43 18.43 -7.38
CA GLY A 165 7.88 17.11 -7.66
C GLY A 165 6.76 16.82 -6.68
N VAL A 166 5.58 16.42 -7.16
CA VAL A 166 4.43 16.02 -6.36
C VAL A 166 3.92 14.67 -6.82
N TYR A 167 3.27 13.93 -5.92
CA TYR A 167 2.65 12.67 -6.27
C TYR A 167 1.48 12.92 -7.24
N LYS A 168 1.35 12.07 -8.26
CA LYS A 168 0.31 12.20 -9.30
C LYS A 168 -1.05 11.70 -8.77
N SER A 169 -1.54 12.31 -7.71
CA SER A 169 -2.83 12.00 -7.09
C SER A 169 -3.36 13.23 -6.35
N ALA A 170 -4.65 13.32 -6.13
CA ALA A 170 -5.25 14.30 -5.23
C ALA A 170 -4.86 14.04 -3.78
N MET A 171 -4.77 12.76 -3.40
CA MET A 171 -4.38 12.30 -2.07
C MET A 171 -2.99 12.83 -1.69
N HIS A 172 -2.84 13.31 -0.48
CA HIS A 172 -1.67 13.96 0.12
C HIS A 172 -1.44 15.39 -0.38
N ASN A 173 -1.62 15.68 -1.66
CA ASN A 173 -1.40 17.00 -2.24
C ASN A 173 -2.43 18.02 -1.74
N LEU A 174 -3.70 17.65 -1.67
CA LEU A 174 -4.75 18.55 -1.20
C LEU A 174 -4.65 18.81 0.31
N GLU A 175 -4.24 17.81 1.07
CA GLU A 175 -3.97 17.95 2.51
C GLU A 175 -2.79 18.89 2.75
N MET A 176 -1.69 18.73 2.00
CA MET A 176 -0.52 19.60 2.08
C MET A 176 -0.86 21.05 1.67
N ALA A 177 -1.66 21.22 0.63
CA ALA A 177 -2.11 22.54 0.19
C ALA A 177 -2.90 23.30 1.29
N LEU A 178 -3.86 22.63 1.94
CA LEU A 178 -4.61 23.22 3.04
C LEU A 178 -3.74 23.48 4.29
N ALA A 179 -2.80 22.59 4.57
CA ALA A 179 -1.85 22.80 5.67
C ALA A 179 -0.93 23.99 5.39
N ALA A 180 -0.46 24.16 4.16
CA ALA A 180 0.33 25.32 3.73
C ALA A 180 -0.44 26.64 3.84
N ASP A 181 -1.75 26.61 3.64
CA ASP A 181 -2.66 27.76 3.84
C ASP A 181 -3.05 27.97 5.31
N GLY A 182 -2.38 27.30 6.24
CA GLY A 182 -2.56 27.49 7.67
C GLY A 182 -3.68 26.70 8.32
N THR A 183 -4.28 25.75 7.63
CA THR A 183 -5.23 24.83 8.25
C THR A 183 -4.48 23.88 9.18
N LYS A 184 -4.67 24.02 10.49
CA LYS A 184 -4.07 23.10 11.48
C LYS A 184 -4.71 21.71 11.32
N PRO A 185 -3.92 20.64 11.19
CA PRO A 185 -4.48 19.30 10.91
C PRO A 185 -5.47 18.81 11.98
N GLY A 186 -5.21 19.10 13.26
CA GLY A 186 -5.94 18.50 14.37
C GLY A 186 -5.55 17.02 14.57
N LYS A 187 -6.13 16.36 15.57
CA LYS A 187 -5.87 14.95 15.84
C LYS A 187 -6.29 14.11 14.64
N GLY A 188 -5.39 13.28 14.11
CA GLY A 188 -5.63 12.42 12.96
C GLY A 188 -6.02 13.17 11.67
N GLY A 189 -5.62 14.42 11.49
CA GLY A 189 -5.97 15.19 10.30
C GLY A 189 -7.43 15.68 10.24
N LYS A 190 -8.21 15.49 11.29
CA LYS A 190 -9.67 15.73 11.31
C LYS A 190 -10.10 17.08 10.73
N ASN A 191 -9.33 18.14 11.01
CA ASN A 191 -9.69 19.48 10.53
C ASN A 191 -9.46 19.65 9.03
N ILE A 192 -8.40 19.03 8.50
CA ILE A 192 -8.11 19.01 7.06
C ILE A 192 -9.25 18.29 6.34
N TYR A 193 -9.58 17.06 6.75
CA TYR A 193 -10.64 16.28 6.11
C TYR A 193 -12.02 16.91 6.23
N LYS A 194 -12.33 17.51 7.40
CA LYS A 194 -13.57 18.32 7.56
C LYS A 194 -13.62 19.51 6.60
N LYS A 195 -12.47 20.08 6.24
CA LYS A 195 -12.41 21.18 5.28
C LYS A 195 -12.49 20.67 3.85
N LEU A 196 -11.79 19.59 3.51
CA LEU A 196 -11.85 18.95 2.19
C LEU A 196 -13.26 18.41 1.86
N SER A 197 -14.02 17.97 2.84
CA SER A 197 -15.42 17.50 2.62
C SER A 197 -16.41 18.61 2.24
N LYS A 198 -15.96 19.87 2.24
CA LYS A 198 -16.77 21.02 1.82
C LYS A 198 -16.28 21.56 0.47
N ALA A 199 -17.19 21.86 -0.45
CA ALA A 199 -16.85 22.36 -1.78
C ALA A 199 -15.85 23.54 -1.75
N LYS A 200 -16.07 24.52 -0.85
CA LYS A 200 -15.16 25.66 -0.69
C LYS A 200 -13.75 25.26 -0.24
N GLY A 201 -13.65 24.28 0.66
CA GLY A 201 -12.34 23.81 1.15
C GLY A 201 -11.60 22.98 0.11
N LEU A 202 -12.33 22.15 -0.63
CA LEU A 202 -11.77 21.40 -1.76
C LEU A 202 -11.27 22.36 -2.84
N GLN A 203 -12.07 23.35 -3.23
CA GLN A 203 -11.68 24.34 -4.23
C GLN A 203 -10.43 25.12 -3.79
N GLN A 204 -10.35 25.55 -2.51
CA GLN A 204 -9.16 26.22 -1.98
C GLN A 204 -7.89 25.35 -2.13
N ALA A 205 -7.99 24.06 -1.85
CA ALA A 205 -6.85 23.15 -1.98
C ALA A 205 -6.45 22.99 -3.46
N MET A 206 -7.42 22.85 -4.34
CA MET A 206 -7.19 22.74 -5.78
C MET A 206 -6.55 24.01 -6.36
N ASP A 207 -7.07 25.20 -6.01
CA ASP A 207 -6.52 26.49 -6.45
C ASP A 207 -5.05 26.64 -6.00
N LYS A 208 -4.73 26.19 -4.79
CA LYS A 208 -3.35 26.22 -4.29
C LYS A 208 -2.42 25.30 -5.08
N MET A 209 -2.87 24.10 -5.42
CA MET A 209 -2.12 23.17 -6.25
C MET A 209 -1.99 23.68 -7.69
N GLU A 210 -3.05 24.22 -8.24
CA GLU A 210 -3.04 24.81 -9.58
C GLU A 210 -2.06 25.97 -9.68
N ALA A 211 -2.05 26.86 -8.68
CA ALA A 211 -1.10 27.97 -8.60
C ALA A 211 0.36 27.46 -8.57
N LEU A 212 0.64 26.37 -7.83
CA LEU A 212 1.96 25.75 -7.82
C LEU A 212 2.34 25.15 -9.18
N CYS A 213 1.40 24.48 -9.85
CA CYS A 213 1.64 23.87 -11.17
C CYS A 213 1.84 24.89 -12.30
N LYS A 214 1.25 26.08 -12.17
CA LYS A 214 1.37 27.19 -13.15
C LYS A 214 2.55 28.11 -12.86
N ASP A 215 3.20 27.97 -11.71
CA ASP A 215 4.35 28.80 -11.35
C ASP A 215 5.55 28.48 -12.27
N PRO A 216 6.14 29.47 -12.91
CA PRO A 216 7.25 29.25 -13.83
C PRO A 216 8.59 28.89 -13.14
N ASN A 217 8.70 29.05 -11.82
CA ASN A 217 9.93 28.83 -11.04
C ASN A 217 10.14 27.38 -10.60
#